data_248d4142459cffcf7529ab3cf088acb5
#
_entry.id   248d4142459cffcf7529ab3cf088acb5
#
_cell.length_a   1.000
_cell.length_b   1.000
_cell.length_c   1.000
_cell.angle_alpha   90.00
_cell.angle_beta   90.00
_cell.angle_gamma   90.00
#
_symmetry.space_group_name_H-M   'P 1'
#
loop_
_entity.id
_entity.type
_entity.pdbx_description
1 polymer ?
#
loop_
_entity_poly.entity_id
_entity_poly.type
_entity_poly.pdbx_seq_one_letter_code
_entity_poly.pdbx_strand_id
1 'polypeptide(L)'
;MNYRKFGNTGEKISALGFGCMRFPEYEKDGKMYVDQDKVDEMVAEAYRQGVNYFDTAPKYCNCNSEEAVGRAVKGFRDKVLLSTKIPLDVCKKPGDYRRALEHSLDKLGTDHLDFYHFWGINRKEFDQTIMAQDLLADAAKAKEEGLIRHISFSFHDEPLAIKYIIDESKKRGIPMESMLVQYNLLDRTNEEMLHYAASNGVGTVAMGPVGGGRLAAPTELYAKLTGKKSIATYELAFKFVLGNPDLNCALSGMQTLDMVKQNAKLASDSTGFSKEEWQQLGEAMEQLKKFSELYCTGCKYCQPCPAGIEIPKIFNMFTYYNVYGLKDHATP
;
A
#
# COMPACT_ATOMS: atom_id res chain seq x y z
N MET A 1 16.34 -10.43 5.01
CA MET A 1 15.14 -9.55 5.18
C MET A 1 15.20 -8.87 6.54
N ASN A 2 14.99 -7.56 6.58
CA ASN A 2 14.85 -6.82 7.83
C ASN A 2 13.40 -6.91 8.33
N TYR A 3 13.22 -7.09 9.65
CA TYR A 3 11.92 -7.13 10.30
C TYR A 3 11.77 -5.97 11.28
N ARG A 4 10.57 -5.42 11.37
CA ARG A 4 10.22 -4.31 12.25
C ARG A 4 9.06 -4.69 13.16
N LYS A 5 9.04 -4.14 14.39
CA LYS A 5 7.87 -4.25 15.26
C LYS A 5 6.70 -3.53 14.57
N PHE A 6 5.56 -4.19 14.43
CA PHE A 6 4.42 -3.62 13.73
C PHE A 6 3.47 -2.92 14.71
N GLY A 7 3.75 -1.65 14.98
CA GLY A 7 3.01 -0.89 15.98
C GLY A 7 2.95 -1.62 17.34
N ASN A 8 1.78 -1.62 17.94
CA ASN A 8 1.48 -2.34 19.19
C ASN A 8 0.73 -3.67 18.96
N THR A 9 0.72 -4.19 17.74
CA THR A 9 0.04 -5.44 17.38
C THR A 9 0.67 -6.69 18.01
N GLY A 10 1.92 -6.62 18.42
CA GLY A 10 2.70 -7.78 18.85
C GLY A 10 3.43 -8.48 17.70
N GLU A 11 3.07 -8.17 16.46
CA GLU A 11 3.63 -8.81 15.28
C GLU A 11 4.97 -8.20 14.85
N LYS A 12 5.75 -8.99 14.14
CA LYS A 12 6.93 -8.54 13.39
C LYS A 12 6.66 -8.63 11.90
N ILE A 13 6.74 -7.49 11.22
CA ILE A 13 6.50 -7.39 9.78
C ILE A 13 7.82 -7.24 9.02
N SER A 14 7.94 -7.88 7.86
CA SER A 14 9.07 -7.68 6.95
C SER A 14 9.04 -6.25 6.39
N ALA A 15 10.22 -5.67 6.23
CA ALA A 15 10.37 -4.32 5.66
C ALA A 15 9.79 -4.19 4.25
N LEU A 16 9.76 -5.29 3.49
CA LEU A 16 9.05 -5.43 2.22
C LEU A 16 7.79 -6.27 2.42
N GLY A 17 6.64 -5.76 1.97
CA GLY A 17 5.38 -6.49 1.82
C GLY A 17 5.09 -6.80 0.34
N PHE A 18 4.36 -7.86 0.09
CA PHE A 18 3.90 -8.23 -1.25
C PHE A 18 2.48 -7.68 -1.49
N GLY A 19 2.35 -6.68 -2.37
CA GLY A 19 1.07 -6.14 -2.81
C GLY A 19 0.50 -6.96 -3.98
N CYS A 20 -0.62 -7.61 -3.77
CA CYS A 20 -1.21 -8.58 -4.69
C CYS A 20 -2.18 -7.97 -5.72
N MET A 21 -2.12 -6.65 -5.92
CA MET A 21 -2.97 -5.94 -6.88
C MET A 21 -2.54 -6.12 -8.34
N ARG A 22 -1.29 -6.53 -8.58
CA ARG A 22 -0.67 -6.53 -9.91
C ARG A 22 -0.07 -7.89 -10.25
N PHE A 23 -0.76 -8.95 -9.92
CA PHE A 23 -0.36 -10.29 -10.37
C PHE A 23 -0.35 -10.39 -11.89
N PRO A 24 0.53 -11.21 -12.47
CA PRO A 24 0.48 -11.49 -13.90
C PRO A 24 -0.88 -12.11 -14.27
N GLU A 25 -1.48 -11.59 -15.31
CA GLU A 25 -2.79 -12.01 -15.81
C GLU A 25 -2.66 -12.42 -17.29
N TYR A 26 -3.57 -13.28 -17.74
CA TYR A 26 -3.76 -13.64 -19.15
C TYR A 26 -5.23 -13.58 -19.54
N GLU A 27 -5.49 -13.31 -20.80
CA GLU A 27 -6.84 -13.29 -21.34
C GLU A 27 -7.22 -14.67 -21.91
N LYS A 28 -8.42 -15.13 -21.56
CA LYS A 28 -9.04 -16.31 -22.16
C LYS A 28 -10.54 -16.08 -22.30
N ASP A 29 -11.08 -16.30 -23.51
CA ASP A 29 -12.50 -16.15 -23.84
C ASP A 29 -13.08 -14.77 -23.43
N GLY A 30 -12.30 -13.70 -23.63
CA GLY A 30 -12.69 -12.32 -23.29
C GLY A 30 -12.68 -12.02 -21.80
N LYS A 31 -12.11 -12.86 -20.95
CA LYS A 31 -11.97 -12.68 -19.50
C LYS A 31 -10.51 -12.74 -19.07
N MET A 32 -10.17 -11.89 -18.11
CA MET A 32 -8.84 -11.87 -17.49
C MET A 32 -8.78 -12.87 -16.34
N TYR A 33 -7.70 -13.64 -16.31
CA TYR A 33 -7.41 -14.63 -15.26
C TYR A 33 -6.01 -14.40 -14.73
N VAL A 34 -5.81 -14.65 -13.45
CA VAL A 34 -4.47 -14.65 -12.85
C VAL A 34 -3.68 -15.87 -13.35
N ASP A 35 -2.43 -15.65 -13.75
CA ASP A 35 -1.47 -16.71 -14.08
C ASP A 35 -0.98 -17.36 -12.77
N GLN A 36 -1.73 -18.35 -12.30
CA GLN A 36 -1.54 -18.93 -10.98
C GLN A 36 -0.16 -19.57 -10.82
N ASP A 37 0.38 -20.19 -11.85
CA ASP A 37 1.68 -20.86 -11.77
C ASP A 37 2.81 -19.83 -11.53
N LYS A 38 2.74 -18.69 -12.20
CA LYS A 38 3.66 -17.57 -11.94
C LYS A 38 3.47 -16.97 -10.56
N VAL A 39 2.22 -16.82 -10.11
CA VAL A 39 1.92 -16.29 -8.76
C VAL A 39 2.46 -17.23 -7.69
N ASP A 40 2.24 -18.55 -7.81
CA ASP A 40 2.76 -19.55 -6.87
C ASP A 40 4.30 -19.46 -6.79
N GLU A 41 5.00 -19.35 -7.92
CA GLU A 41 6.46 -19.19 -7.97
C GLU A 41 6.92 -17.89 -7.30
N MET A 42 6.28 -16.76 -7.62
CA MET A 42 6.64 -15.44 -7.10
C MET A 42 6.38 -15.32 -5.59
N VAL A 43 5.25 -15.83 -5.11
CA VAL A 43 4.88 -15.81 -3.69
C VAL A 43 5.78 -16.75 -2.89
N ALA A 44 6.08 -17.94 -3.40
CA ALA A 44 7.03 -18.87 -2.78
C ALA A 44 8.45 -18.26 -2.71
N GLU A 45 8.90 -17.56 -3.77
CA GLU A 45 10.19 -16.86 -3.74
C GLU A 45 10.19 -15.73 -2.73
N ALA A 46 9.13 -14.89 -2.68
CA ALA A 46 9.02 -13.81 -1.71
C ALA A 46 9.11 -14.35 -0.27
N TYR A 47 8.39 -15.44 0.03
CA TYR A 47 8.46 -16.11 1.32
C TYR A 47 9.89 -16.64 1.62
N ARG A 48 10.55 -17.30 0.67
CA ARG A 48 11.95 -17.76 0.82
C ARG A 48 12.93 -16.61 1.09
N GLN A 49 12.69 -15.43 0.52
CA GLN A 49 13.46 -14.21 0.77
C GLN A 49 13.09 -13.53 2.10
N GLY A 50 12.14 -14.07 2.85
CA GLY A 50 11.72 -13.60 4.16
C GLY A 50 10.62 -12.55 4.15
N VAL A 51 9.90 -12.36 3.03
CA VAL A 51 8.66 -11.56 3.03
C VAL A 51 7.59 -12.33 3.81
N ASN A 52 7.01 -11.68 4.82
CA ASN A 52 5.96 -12.28 5.63
C ASN A 52 4.64 -11.52 5.62
N TYR A 53 4.50 -10.45 4.84
CA TYR A 53 3.27 -9.67 4.73
C TYR A 53 2.75 -9.67 3.29
N PHE A 54 1.52 -10.18 3.10
CA PHE A 54 0.84 -10.26 1.81
C PHE A 54 -0.48 -9.51 1.89
N ASP A 55 -0.67 -8.52 1.02
CA ASP A 55 -1.83 -7.65 1.01
C ASP A 55 -2.64 -7.80 -0.28
N THR A 56 -3.92 -8.12 -0.14
CA THR A 56 -4.85 -8.26 -1.25
C THR A 56 -6.14 -7.43 -1.04
N ALA A 57 -7.11 -7.58 -1.93
CA ALA A 57 -8.45 -7.02 -1.81
C ALA A 57 -9.44 -7.74 -2.74
N PRO A 58 -10.76 -7.71 -2.42
CA PRO A 58 -11.79 -8.43 -3.19
C PRO A 58 -11.87 -8.06 -4.67
N LYS A 59 -11.56 -6.80 -5.02
CA LYS A 59 -11.67 -6.29 -6.41
C LYS A 59 -10.33 -6.32 -7.18
N TYR A 60 -9.22 -6.82 -6.58
CA TYR A 60 -7.93 -6.89 -7.25
C TYR A 60 -7.90 -8.00 -8.32
N CYS A 61 -7.15 -7.76 -9.40
CA CYS A 61 -7.00 -8.71 -10.50
C CYS A 61 -8.35 -9.25 -10.99
N ASN A 62 -9.28 -8.35 -11.32
CA ASN A 62 -10.63 -8.72 -11.74
C ASN A 62 -11.36 -9.67 -10.78
N CYS A 63 -11.20 -9.45 -9.46
CA CYS A 63 -11.74 -10.25 -8.36
C CYS A 63 -11.10 -11.65 -8.18
N ASN A 64 -9.93 -11.90 -8.78
CA ASN A 64 -9.24 -13.20 -8.68
C ASN A 64 -8.08 -13.20 -7.68
N SER A 65 -7.67 -12.02 -7.15
CA SER A 65 -6.46 -11.93 -6.33
C SER A 65 -6.56 -12.69 -5.00
N GLU A 66 -7.71 -12.68 -4.32
CA GLU A 66 -7.86 -13.39 -3.05
C GLU A 66 -7.69 -14.91 -3.21
N GLU A 67 -8.33 -15.51 -4.22
CA GLU A 67 -8.15 -16.95 -4.50
C GLU A 67 -6.70 -17.29 -4.86
N ALA A 68 -6.06 -16.44 -5.67
CA ALA A 68 -4.69 -16.65 -6.08
C ALA A 68 -3.72 -16.60 -4.89
N VAL A 69 -3.89 -15.61 -4.00
CA VAL A 69 -3.08 -15.50 -2.77
C VAL A 69 -3.32 -16.68 -1.85
N GLY A 70 -4.58 -17.00 -1.56
CA GLY A 70 -4.94 -18.09 -0.67
C GLY A 70 -4.32 -19.42 -1.10
N ARG A 71 -4.37 -19.71 -2.41
CA ARG A 71 -3.72 -20.88 -2.99
C ARG A 71 -2.20 -20.84 -2.82
N ALA A 72 -1.57 -19.71 -3.14
CA ALA A 72 -0.12 -19.58 -3.13
C ALA A 72 0.49 -19.65 -1.71
N VAL A 73 -0.21 -19.17 -0.68
CA VAL A 73 0.28 -19.20 0.71
C VAL A 73 -0.11 -20.46 1.48
N LYS A 74 -0.92 -21.35 0.92
CA LYS A 74 -1.50 -22.51 1.60
C LYS A 74 -0.49 -23.35 2.38
N GLY A 75 0.71 -23.56 1.82
CA GLY A 75 1.76 -24.37 2.43
C GLY A 75 2.47 -23.73 3.63
N PHE A 76 2.27 -22.42 3.85
CA PHE A 76 2.94 -21.66 4.90
C PHE A 76 2.06 -20.52 5.49
N ARG A 77 0.72 -20.67 5.40
CA ARG A 77 -0.25 -19.68 5.87
C ARG A 77 0.03 -19.17 7.29
N ASP A 78 0.34 -20.08 8.21
CA ASP A 78 0.59 -19.76 9.63
C ASP A 78 1.94 -19.05 9.88
N LYS A 79 2.75 -18.89 8.85
CA LYS A 79 4.06 -18.25 8.92
C LYS A 79 4.08 -16.85 8.29
N VAL A 80 2.94 -16.39 7.82
CA VAL A 80 2.80 -15.10 7.13
C VAL A 80 1.61 -14.31 7.68
N LEU A 81 1.71 -13.00 7.55
CA LEU A 81 0.66 -12.05 7.86
C LEU A 81 -0.14 -11.77 6.58
N LEU A 82 -1.40 -12.16 6.58
CA LEU A 82 -2.30 -12.01 5.44
C LEU A 82 -3.30 -10.88 5.69
N SER A 83 -3.39 -9.94 4.76
CA SER A 83 -4.35 -8.86 4.82
C SER A 83 -5.25 -8.81 3.59
N THR A 84 -6.53 -8.50 3.82
CA THR A 84 -7.48 -8.09 2.79
C THR A 84 -8.34 -6.94 3.28
N LYS A 85 -9.33 -6.52 2.51
CA LYS A 85 -10.03 -5.26 2.73
C LYS A 85 -11.54 -5.44 2.60
N ILE A 86 -12.30 -4.66 3.38
CA ILE A 86 -13.73 -4.55 3.21
C ILE A 86 -14.09 -3.29 2.40
N PRO A 87 -14.70 -3.44 1.21
CA PRO A 87 -15.24 -2.29 0.49
C PRO A 87 -16.48 -1.76 1.23
N LEU A 88 -16.54 -0.46 1.54
CA LEU A 88 -17.67 0.12 2.27
C LEU A 88 -18.97 0.15 1.44
N ASP A 89 -18.87 0.09 0.12
CA ASP A 89 -20.00 0.04 -0.78
C ASP A 89 -20.87 -1.23 -0.65
N VAL A 90 -20.34 -2.28 -0.03
CA VAL A 90 -21.11 -3.49 0.27
C VAL A 90 -21.82 -3.44 1.63
N CYS A 91 -21.42 -2.53 2.54
CA CYS A 91 -22.00 -2.39 3.87
C CYS A 91 -23.25 -1.50 3.83
N LYS A 92 -24.41 -2.08 3.54
CA LYS A 92 -25.71 -1.37 3.41
C LYS A 92 -26.67 -1.64 4.58
N LYS A 93 -26.53 -2.76 5.27
CA LYS A 93 -27.40 -3.19 6.37
C LYS A 93 -26.63 -4.05 7.38
N PRO A 94 -27.15 -4.21 8.59
CA PRO A 94 -26.54 -5.07 9.60
C PRO A 94 -26.20 -6.45 9.08
N GLY A 95 -25.02 -6.95 9.44
CA GLY A 95 -24.46 -8.24 9.01
C GLY A 95 -23.77 -8.24 7.64
N ASP A 96 -23.77 -7.13 6.89
CA ASP A 96 -23.03 -7.08 5.60
C ASP A 96 -21.53 -7.15 5.84
N TYR A 97 -21.01 -6.53 6.90
CA TYR A 97 -19.61 -6.65 7.30
C TYR A 97 -19.20 -8.12 7.45
N ARG A 98 -19.99 -8.88 8.21
CA ARG A 98 -19.73 -10.29 8.47
C ARG A 98 -19.76 -11.12 7.19
N ARG A 99 -20.76 -10.92 6.33
CA ARG A 99 -20.88 -11.64 5.06
C ARG A 99 -19.70 -11.36 4.13
N ALA A 100 -19.24 -10.09 4.08
CA ALA A 100 -18.07 -9.73 3.27
C ALA A 100 -16.78 -10.37 3.79
N LEU A 101 -16.60 -10.40 5.12
CA LEU A 101 -15.47 -11.06 5.75
C LEU A 101 -15.46 -12.57 5.47
N GLU A 102 -16.58 -13.27 5.69
CA GLU A 102 -16.71 -14.71 5.42
C GLU A 102 -16.45 -15.04 3.95
N HIS A 103 -16.96 -14.20 3.03
CA HIS A 103 -16.67 -14.37 1.61
C HIS A 103 -15.18 -14.24 1.29
N SER A 104 -14.46 -13.30 1.90
CA SER A 104 -13.01 -13.18 1.73
C SER A 104 -12.27 -14.36 2.34
N LEU A 105 -12.68 -14.86 3.51
CA LEU A 105 -12.11 -16.06 4.14
C LEU A 105 -12.26 -17.29 3.25
N ASP A 106 -13.45 -17.50 2.68
CA ASP A 106 -13.73 -18.60 1.75
C ASP A 106 -12.83 -18.52 0.51
N LYS A 107 -12.71 -17.35 -0.12
CA LYS A 107 -11.83 -17.15 -1.28
C LYS A 107 -10.37 -17.40 -0.98
N LEU A 108 -9.89 -16.93 0.16
CA LEU A 108 -8.53 -17.09 0.63
C LEU A 108 -8.26 -18.51 1.15
N GLY A 109 -9.31 -19.31 1.39
CA GLY A 109 -9.19 -20.68 1.92
C GLY A 109 -8.51 -20.71 3.30
N THR A 110 -8.82 -19.73 4.17
CA THR A 110 -8.24 -19.59 5.52
C THR A 110 -9.35 -19.35 6.54
N ASP A 111 -9.11 -19.73 7.78
CA ASP A 111 -10.05 -19.53 8.89
C ASP A 111 -9.94 -18.15 9.56
N HIS A 112 -8.87 -17.42 9.29
CA HIS A 112 -8.65 -16.08 9.83
C HIS A 112 -7.84 -15.18 8.90
N LEU A 113 -7.94 -13.87 9.14
CA LEU A 113 -7.07 -12.83 8.58
C LEU A 113 -6.19 -12.24 9.69
N ASP A 114 -4.96 -11.90 9.37
CA ASP A 114 -4.12 -11.17 10.32
C ASP A 114 -4.54 -9.69 10.38
N PHE A 115 -4.81 -9.08 9.21
CA PHE A 115 -5.26 -7.68 9.13
C PHE A 115 -6.48 -7.57 8.21
N TYR A 116 -7.54 -6.94 8.69
CA TYR A 116 -8.71 -6.64 7.87
C TYR A 116 -8.91 -5.13 7.80
N HIS A 117 -8.71 -4.57 6.60
CA HIS A 117 -8.73 -3.13 6.40
C HIS A 117 -10.11 -2.63 6.00
N PHE A 118 -10.60 -1.57 6.63
CA PHE A 118 -11.59 -0.69 6.02
C PHE A 118 -10.96 -0.07 4.78
N TRP A 119 -11.51 -0.34 3.59
CA TRP A 119 -10.84 -0.06 2.32
C TRP A 119 -10.97 1.37 1.87
N GLY A 120 -9.82 2.06 1.69
CA GLY A 120 -9.70 3.35 1.01
C GLY A 120 -10.50 4.47 1.67
N ILE A 121 -10.65 4.40 2.99
CA ILE A 121 -11.54 5.30 3.71
C ILE A 121 -11.03 6.74 3.72
N ASN A 122 -12.00 7.65 3.70
CA ASN A 122 -11.84 9.07 3.97
C ASN A 122 -12.63 9.45 5.26
N ARG A 123 -12.49 10.69 5.70
CA ARG A 123 -13.18 11.17 6.88
C ARG A 123 -14.71 11.03 6.78
N LYS A 124 -15.28 11.37 5.63
CA LYS A 124 -16.73 11.29 5.42
C LYS A 124 -17.24 9.84 5.52
N GLU A 125 -16.54 8.90 4.90
CA GLU A 125 -16.87 7.47 4.98
C GLU A 125 -16.71 6.94 6.39
N PHE A 126 -15.68 7.39 7.11
CA PHE A 126 -15.51 7.02 8.51
C PHE A 126 -16.71 7.45 9.35
N ASP A 127 -17.15 8.71 9.24
CA ASP A 127 -18.27 9.22 10.02
C ASP A 127 -19.62 8.64 9.58
N GLN A 128 -19.90 8.67 8.27
CA GLN A 128 -21.22 8.39 7.71
C GLN A 128 -21.49 6.90 7.43
N THR A 129 -20.46 6.07 7.40
CA THR A 129 -20.62 4.63 7.17
C THR A 129 -20.08 3.83 8.35
N ILE A 130 -18.80 3.97 8.70
CA ILE A 130 -18.19 3.13 9.73
C ILE A 130 -18.80 3.44 11.11
N MET A 131 -18.82 4.71 11.51
CA MET A 131 -19.35 5.12 12.80
C MET A 131 -20.87 5.06 12.85
N ALA A 132 -21.56 5.51 11.81
CA ALA A 132 -23.02 5.55 11.79
C ALA A 132 -23.68 4.17 11.77
N GLN A 133 -23.03 3.16 11.18
CA GLN A 133 -23.50 1.78 11.14
C GLN A 133 -22.85 0.89 12.19
N ASP A 134 -22.00 1.46 13.06
CA ASP A 134 -21.26 0.75 14.10
C ASP A 134 -20.37 -0.40 13.58
N LEU A 135 -19.77 -0.24 12.39
CA LEU A 135 -18.91 -1.26 11.81
C LEU A 135 -17.64 -1.54 12.62
N LEU A 136 -17.24 -0.62 13.50
CA LEU A 136 -16.15 -0.88 14.46
C LEU A 136 -16.56 -1.98 15.46
N ALA A 137 -17.81 -2.00 15.91
CA ALA A 137 -18.30 -3.06 16.79
C ALA A 137 -18.37 -4.41 16.06
N ASP A 138 -18.78 -4.42 14.77
CA ASP A 138 -18.70 -5.63 13.93
C ASP A 138 -17.27 -6.15 13.80
N ALA A 139 -16.31 -5.24 13.62
CA ALA A 139 -14.89 -5.59 13.54
C ALA A 139 -14.36 -6.13 14.89
N ALA A 140 -14.71 -5.50 16.00
CA ALA A 140 -14.35 -5.97 17.33
C ALA A 140 -14.90 -7.38 17.60
N LYS A 141 -16.16 -7.62 17.25
CA LYS A 141 -16.79 -8.94 17.35
C LYS A 141 -16.08 -9.99 16.50
N ALA A 142 -15.74 -9.66 15.24
CA ALA A 142 -14.98 -10.56 14.36
C ALA A 142 -13.59 -10.89 14.95
N LYS A 143 -12.97 -9.92 15.63
CA LYS A 143 -11.70 -10.12 16.35
C LYS A 143 -11.87 -11.02 17.57
N GLU A 144 -12.89 -10.82 18.39
CA GLU A 144 -13.21 -11.70 19.53
C GLU A 144 -13.46 -13.15 19.10
N GLU A 145 -14.10 -13.35 17.96
CA GLU A 145 -14.37 -14.65 17.36
C GLU A 145 -13.14 -15.28 16.68
N GLY A 146 -12.01 -14.55 16.60
CA GLY A 146 -10.77 -15.03 16.00
C GLY A 146 -10.75 -15.02 14.47
N LEU A 147 -11.74 -14.42 13.81
CA LEU A 147 -11.78 -14.33 12.33
C LEU A 147 -10.83 -13.28 11.76
N ILE A 148 -10.52 -12.27 12.57
CA ILE A 148 -9.48 -11.29 12.28
C ILE A 148 -8.61 -11.09 13.52
N ARG A 149 -7.31 -10.84 13.35
CA ARG A 149 -6.42 -10.54 14.47
C ARG A 149 -6.34 -9.05 14.76
N HIS A 150 -6.35 -8.22 13.71
CA HIS A 150 -6.14 -6.78 13.83
C HIS A 150 -7.12 -5.98 12.96
N ILE A 151 -7.65 -4.90 13.55
CA ILE A 151 -8.55 -3.95 12.88
C ILE A 151 -7.68 -2.86 12.24
N SER A 152 -7.87 -2.62 10.95
CA SER A 152 -6.98 -1.78 10.16
C SER A 152 -7.75 -0.92 9.15
N PHE A 153 -7.07 0.03 8.53
CA PHE A 153 -7.65 0.81 7.45
C PHE A 153 -6.61 1.11 6.35
N SER A 154 -7.08 1.25 5.12
CA SER A 154 -6.34 1.91 4.04
C SER A 154 -6.97 3.28 3.76
N PHE A 155 -6.15 4.25 3.38
CA PHE A 155 -6.51 5.66 3.46
C PHE A 155 -6.23 6.41 2.15
N HIS A 156 -7.22 7.25 1.74
CA HIS A 156 -7.13 8.13 0.59
C HIS A 156 -7.91 9.44 0.85
N ASP A 157 -7.34 10.34 1.66
CA ASP A 157 -7.95 11.64 1.97
C ASP A 157 -6.88 12.66 2.42
N GLU A 158 -7.29 13.78 2.97
CA GLU A 158 -6.40 14.76 3.60
C GLU A 158 -5.69 14.17 4.83
N PRO A 159 -4.40 14.44 5.03
CA PRO A 159 -3.59 13.81 6.08
C PRO A 159 -4.20 13.90 7.48
N LEU A 160 -4.75 15.06 7.86
CA LEU A 160 -5.34 15.26 9.19
C LEU A 160 -6.53 14.33 9.48
N ALA A 161 -7.18 13.77 8.47
CA ALA A 161 -8.21 12.76 8.66
C ALA A 161 -7.65 11.45 9.24
N ILE A 162 -6.37 11.13 9.02
CA ILE A 162 -5.69 9.98 9.65
C ILE A 162 -5.70 10.15 11.18
N LYS A 163 -5.27 11.33 11.64
CA LYS A 163 -5.28 11.66 13.07
C LYS A 163 -6.68 11.51 13.66
N TYR A 164 -7.69 12.05 12.98
CA TYR A 164 -9.08 11.98 13.39
C TYR A 164 -9.57 10.52 13.53
N ILE A 165 -9.32 9.69 12.52
CA ILE A 165 -9.73 8.28 12.50
C ILE A 165 -9.07 7.51 13.66
N ILE A 166 -7.78 7.73 13.90
CA ILE A 166 -7.04 7.08 15.01
C ILE A 166 -7.62 7.52 16.35
N ASP A 167 -7.83 8.82 16.55
CA ASP A 167 -8.31 9.36 17.82
C ASP A 167 -9.75 8.91 18.14
N GLU A 168 -10.65 8.98 17.16
CA GLU A 168 -12.06 8.63 17.37
C GLU A 168 -12.24 7.11 17.58
N SER A 169 -11.52 6.26 16.83
CA SER A 169 -11.54 4.83 17.05
C SER A 169 -11.02 4.45 18.46
N LYS A 170 -9.96 5.13 18.91
CA LYS A 170 -9.41 4.95 20.26
C LYS A 170 -10.37 5.41 21.35
N LYS A 171 -11.05 6.57 21.19
CA LYS A 171 -12.08 7.06 22.12
C LYS A 171 -13.23 6.08 22.25
N ARG A 172 -13.60 5.39 21.18
CA ARG A 172 -14.63 4.36 21.19
C ARG A 172 -14.20 3.06 21.87
N GLY A 173 -12.92 2.93 22.23
CA GLY A 173 -12.34 1.72 22.81
C GLY A 173 -12.03 0.61 21.81
N ILE A 174 -12.12 0.90 20.50
CA ILE A 174 -11.84 -0.04 19.40
C ILE A 174 -10.80 0.61 18.48
N PRO A 175 -9.52 0.63 18.89
CA PRO A 175 -8.49 1.35 18.13
C PRO A 175 -8.18 0.69 16.80
N MET A 176 -7.87 1.52 15.82
CA MET A 176 -7.19 1.08 14.60
C MET A 176 -5.76 0.66 14.94
N GLU A 177 -5.36 -0.55 14.54
CA GLU A 177 -4.08 -1.14 14.94
C GLU A 177 -3.01 -1.01 13.85
N SER A 178 -3.41 -0.87 12.59
CA SER A 178 -2.50 -0.52 11.50
C SER A 178 -3.17 0.32 10.42
N MET A 179 -2.34 0.99 9.62
CA MET A 179 -2.80 1.76 8.48
C MET A 179 -1.95 1.51 7.23
N LEU A 180 -2.59 1.59 6.08
CA LEU A 180 -1.98 1.54 4.76
C LEU A 180 -2.20 2.86 4.03
N VAL A 181 -1.13 3.62 3.78
CA VAL A 181 -1.20 4.98 3.22
C VAL A 181 -0.24 5.16 2.05
N GLN A 182 -0.56 6.09 1.16
CA GLN A 182 0.33 6.50 0.09
C GLN A 182 1.55 7.22 0.68
N TYR A 183 2.76 6.72 0.38
CA TYR A 183 4.01 7.37 0.74
C TYR A 183 5.15 6.92 -0.16
N ASN A 184 5.85 7.88 -0.75
CA ASN A 184 7.05 7.65 -1.55
C ASN A 184 7.86 8.95 -1.68
N LEU A 185 9.00 8.87 -2.35
CA LEU A 185 9.91 10.00 -2.55
C LEU A 185 9.26 11.27 -3.12
N LEU A 186 8.21 11.13 -3.91
CA LEU A 186 7.53 12.24 -4.59
C LEU A 186 6.22 12.65 -3.92
N ASP A 187 5.64 11.73 -3.14
CA ASP A 187 4.41 11.97 -2.38
C ASP A 187 4.69 11.75 -0.90
N ARG A 188 5.00 12.84 -0.23
CA ARG A 188 5.31 12.91 1.20
C ARG A 188 4.16 13.49 2.02
N THR A 189 3.00 13.66 1.43
CA THR A 189 1.84 14.32 2.03
C THR A 189 1.47 13.72 3.38
N ASN A 190 1.60 12.39 3.53
CA ASN A 190 1.28 11.68 4.77
C ASN A 190 2.45 11.51 5.75
N GLU A 191 3.62 12.13 5.52
CA GLU A 191 4.82 11.89 6.33
C GLU A 191 4.63 12.25 7.81
N GLU A 192 4.02 13.39 8.11
CA GLU A 192 3.72 13.80 9.49
C GLU A 192 2.73 12.83 10.16
N MET A 193 1.78 12.30 9.39
CA MET A 193 0.79 11.36 9.90
C MET A 193 1.35 9.95 10.09
N LEU A 194 2.40 9.57 9.37
CA LEU A 194 3.18 8.35 9.66
C LEU A 194 3.81 8.47 11.06
N HIS A 195 4.43 9.61 11.37
CA HIS A 195 4.99 9.89 12.69
C HIS A 195 3.90 9.85 13.79
N TYR A 196 2.76 10.50 13.53
CA TYR A 196 1.64 10.50 14.46
C TYR A 196 1.13 9.08 14.76
N ALA A 197 0.91 8.27 13.71
CA ALA A 197 0.44 6.90 13.83
C ALA A 197 1.44 6.02 14.60
N ALA A 198 2.72 6.06 14.23
CA ALA A 198 3.78 5.32 14.90
C ALA A 198 3.88 5.68 16.38
N SER A 199 3.81 6.99 16.74
CA SER A 199 3.82 7.49 18.11
C SER A 199 2.60 7.04 18.93
N ASN A 200 1.48 6.72 18.27
CA ASN A 200 0.29 6.15 18.90
C ASN A 200 0.24 4.61 18.86
N GLY A 201 1.31 3.95 18.42
CA GLY A 201 1.41 2.50 18.37
C GLY A 201 0.65 1.85 17.22
N VAL A 202 0.23 2.64 16.22
CA VAL A 202 -0.41 2.13 15.01
C VAL A 202 0.67 1.67 14.03
N GLY A 203 0.54 0.44 13.53
CA GLY A 203 1.44 -0.09 12.50
C GLY A 203 1.27 0.65 11.16
N THR A 204 2.37 0.92 10.47
CA THR A 204 2.39 1.76 9.27
C THR A 204 2.89 1.01 8.05
N VAL A 205 2.12 1.03 6.98
CA VAL A 205 2.47 0.42 5.70
C VAL A 205 2.37 1.46 4.59
N ALA A 206 3.43 1.63 3.80
CA ALA A 206 3.41 2.51 2.63
C ALA A 206 2.94 1.75 1.38
N MET A 207 1.85 2.19 0.77
CA MET A 207 1.50 1.80 -0.59
C MET A 207 2.16 2.75 -1.61
N GLY A 208 2.43 2.22 -2.80
CA GLY A 208 3.06 2.97 -3.87
C GLY A 208 4.50 3.43 -3.59
N PRO A 209 5.38 2.61 -2.96
CA PRO A 209 6.75 3.00 -2.60
C PRO A 209 7.57 3.45 -3.80
N VAL A 210 7.27 2.92 -4.99
CA VAL A 210 7.89 3.32 -6.27
C VAL A 210 6.93 4.12 -7.17
N GLY A 211 5.94 4.80 -6.57
CA GLY A 211 5.01 5.66 -7.30
C GLY A 211 4.21 4.93 -8.39
N GLY A 212 3.84 3.65 -8.17
CA GLY A 212 3.14 2.84 -9.16
C GLY A 212 4.01 2.44 -10.37
N GLY A 213 5.33 2.39 -10.20
CA GLY A 213 6.32 2.12 -11.25
C GLY A 213 6.95 3.37 -11.86
N ARG A 214 6.44 4.57 -11.56
CA ARG A 214 6.99 5.85 -12.07
C ARG A 214 8.43 6.08 -11.64
N LEU A 215 8.77 5.67 -10.41
CA LEU A 215 10.12 5.73 -9.86
C LEU A 215 10.99 4.52 -10.27
N ALA A 216 10.51 3.65 -11.14
CA ALA A 216 11.29 2.52 -11.63
C ALA A 216 12.13 2.86 -12.87
N ALA A 217 11.78 3.92 -13.62
CA ALA A 217 12.51 4.32 -14.80
C ALA A 217 13.77 5.13 -14.43
N PRO A 218 14.92 4.89 -15.08
CA PRO A 218 16.11 5.70 -14.88
C PRO A 218 15.86 7.14 -15.36
N THR A 219 16.17 8.13 -14.53
CA THR A 219 16.07 9.54 -14.89
C THR A 219 17.36 10.28 -14.57
N GLU A 220 17.76 11.24 -15.42
CA GLU A 220 18.91 12.12 -15.16
C GLU A 220 18.75 12.95 -13.89
N LEU A 221 17.51 13.20 -13.50
CA LEU A 221 17.17 13.92 -12.29
C LEU A 221 17.79 13.24 -11.06
N TYR A 222 17.65 11.93 -10.92
CA TYR A 222 18.16 11.20 -9.78
C TYR A 222 19.68 11.02 -9.80
N ALA A 223 20.29 10.97 -10.99
CA ALA A 223 21.73 11.03 -11.12
C ALA A 223 22.28 12.38 -10.59
N LYS A 224 21.55 13.47 -10.84
CA LYS A 224 21.88 14.81 -10.29
C LYS A 224 21.65 14.90 -8.78
N LEU A 225 20.57 14.24 -8.26
CA LEU A 225 20.21 14.25 -6.85
C LEU A 225 21.21 13.51 -5.95
N THR A 226 21.81 12.45 -6.46
CA THR A 226 22.69 11.57 -5.65
C THR A 226 24.17 11.77 -5.92
N GLY A 227 24.54 12.57 -6.92
CA GLY A 227 25.93 12.67 -7.40
C GLY A 227 26.49 11.34 -7.90
N LYS A 228 25.69 10.28 -7.92
CA LYS A 228 26.08 8.91 -8.31
C LYS A 228 25.42 8.57 -9.64
N LYS A 229 26.22 8.44 -10.69
CA LYS A 229 25.76 8.09 -12.05
C LYS A 229 25.11 6.69 -12.17
N SER A 230 24.99 5.91 -11.10
CA SER A 230 24.71 4.47 -11.16
C SER A 230 23.65 3.91 -10.19
N ILE A 231 22.89 4.75 -9.47
CA ILE A 231 21.80 4.21 -8.64
C ILE A 231 20.52 4.20 -9.48
N ALA A 232 19.91 3.02 -9.64
CA ALA A 232 18.61 2.92 -10.26
C ALA A 232 17.56 3.67 -9.43
N THR A 233 16.65 4.36 -10.06
CA THR A 233 15.66 5.22 -9.40
C THR A 233 14.81 4.45 -8.39
N TYR A 234 14.47 3.19 -8.67
CA TYR A 234 13.70 2.35 -7.75
C TYR A 234 14.49 2.02 -6.47
N GLU A 235 15.82 1.86 -6.55
CA GLU A 235 16.67 1.65 -5.37
C GLU A 235 16.63 2.86 -4.44
N LEU A 236 16.73 4.07 -5.01
CA LEU A 236 16.60 5.31 -4.26
C LEU A 236 15.22 5.44 -3.62
N ALA A 237 14.16 5.12 -4.36
CA ALA A 237 12.79 5.16 -3.86
C ALA A 237 12.58 4.19 -2.67
N PHE A 238 13.07 2.97 -2.78
CA PHE A 238 13.03 2.01 -1.67
C PHE A 238 13.88 2.44 -0.48
N LYS A 239 15.10 2.92 -0.73
CA LYS A 239 15.98 3.45 0.32
C LYS A 239 15.33 4.60 1.07
N PHE A 240 14.62 5.50 0.36
CA PHE A 240 13.86 6.59 0.95
C PHE A 240 12.74 6.07 1.85
N VAL A 241 11.85 5.25 1.30
CA VAL A 241 10.69 4.73 2.03
C VAL A 241 11.12 3.88 3.22
N LEU A 242 12.07 2.96 3.03
CA LEU A 242 12.58 2.09 4.08
C LEU A 242 13.47 2.82 5.08
N GLY A 243 14.01 3.97 4.72
CA GLY A 243 14.81 4.83 5.63
C GLY A 243 13.95 5.60 6.63
N ASN A 244 12.64 5.71 6.42
CA ASN A 244 11.75 6.36 7.37
C ASN A 244 11.57 5.47 8.62
N PRO A 245 11.95 5.95 9.82
CA PRO A 245 11.85 5.18 11.06
C PRO A 245 10.40 4.94 11.52
N ASP A 246 9.47 5.78 11.08
CA ASP A 246 8.05 5.70 11.40
C ASP A 246 7.26 4.77 10.47
N LEU A 247 7.95 4.19 9.47
CA LEU A 247 7.35 3.23 8.56
C LEU A 247 7.77 1.81 8.91
N ASN A 248 6.82 0.87 8.97
CA ASN A 248 7.12 -0.53 9.26
C ASN A 248 7.34 -1.36 8.00
N CYS A 249 6.58 -1.10 6.93
CA CYS A 249 6.61 -1.92 5.71
C CYS A 249 6.39 -1.09 4.45
N ALA A 250 7.16 -1.38 3.40
CA ALA A 250 6.95 -0.88 2.04
C ALA A 250 6.22 -1.95 1.22
N LEU A 251 4.96 -1.68 0.86
CA LEU A 251 4.13 -2.63 0.10
C LEU A 251 4.36 -2.47 -1.39
N SER A 252 4.99 -3.44 -2.02
CA SER A 252 5.33 -3.43 -3.44
C SER A 252 4.48 -4.39 -4.26
N GLY A 253 3.86 -3.89 -5.32
CA GLY A 253 3.28 -4.72 -6.37
C GLY A 253 4.37 -5.19 -7.33
N MET A 254 4.65 -6.48 -7.33
CA MET A 254 5.67 -7.11 -8.18
C MET A 254 5.00 -8.01 -9.21
N GLN A 255 5.46 -7.94 -10.46
CA GLN A 255 4.86 -8.65 -11.60
C GLN A 255 5.75 -9.75 -12.17
N THR A 256 7.01 -9.79 -11.72
CA THR A 256 7.99 -10.79 -12.18
C THR A 256 8.81 -11.32 -11.01
N LEU A 257 9.34 -12.53 -11.20
CA LEU A 257 10.23 -13.16 -10.22
C LEU A 257 11.50 -12.32 -9.97
N ASP A 258 12.02 -11.66 -10.98
CA ASP A 258 13.18 -10.77 -10.86
C ASP A 258 12.88 -9.55 -9.99
N MET A 259 11.69 -8.94 -10.13
CA MET A 259 11.26 -7.86 -9.24
C MET A 259 11.19 -8.33 -7.79
N VAL A 260 10.70 -9.54 -7.53
CA VAL A 260 10.66 -10.11 -6.17
C VAL A 260 12.07 -10.22 -5.60
N LYS A 261 13.02 -10.81 -6.33
CA LYS A 261 14.40 -10.97 -5.90
C LYS A 261 15.10 -9.63 -5.67
N GLN A 262 14.95 -8.68 -6.60
CA GLN A 262 15.58 -7.35 -6.51
C GLN A 262 15.03 -6.57 -5.31
N ASN A 263 13.71 -6.49 -5.15
CA ASN A 263 13.09 -5.75 -4.05
C ASN A 263 13.39 -6.38 -2.69
N ALA A 264 13.40 -7.71 -2.60
CA ALA A 264 13.76 -8.41 -1.37
C ALA A 264 15.23 -8.16 -0.97
N LYS A 265 16.14 -8.14 -1.95
CA LYS A 265 17.55 -7.77 -1.73
C LYS A 265 17.66 -6.35 -1.19
N LEU A 266 17.01 -5.37 -1.84
CA LEU A 266 17.01 -3.98 -1.38
C LEU A 266 16.48 -3.84 0.04
N ALA A 267 15.39 -4.50 0.38
CA ALA A 267 14.80 -4.46 1.72
C ALA A 267 15.69 -5.15 2.78
N SER A 268 16.53 -6.09 2.37
CA SER A 268 17.50 -6.77 3.25
C SER A 268 18.74 -5.91 3.50
N ASP A 269 19.20 -5.19 2.46
CA ASP A 269 20.48 -4.44 2.47
C ASP A 269 20.28 -2.95 2.85
N SER A 270 19.03 -2.47 2.99
CA SER A 270 18.76 -1.06 3.20
C SER A 270 19.25 -0.57 4.57
N THR A 271 20.37 0.13 4.52
CA THR A 271 20.89 0.97 5.60
C THR A 271 20.31 2.36 5.46
N GLY A 272 19.28 2.87 5.66
CA GLY A 272 18.81 4.25 5.54
C GLY A 272 19.76 5.24 4.83
N PHE A 273 19.40 6.47 4.73
CA PHE A 273 20.30 7.52 4.24
C PHE A 273 21.26 8.00 5.35
N SER A 274 22.50 8.34 5.01
CA SER A 274 23.36 9.12 5.88
C SER A 274 22.78 10.54 6.07
N LYS A 275 23.29 11.29 7.05
CA LYS A 275 22.87 12.69 7.25
C LYS A 275 23.17 13.53 6.00
N GLU A 276 24.29 13.30 5.36
CA GLU A 276 24.71 13.98 4.14
C GLU A 276 23.79 13.61 2.96
N GLU A 277 23.44 12.34 2.81
CA GLU A 277 22.49 11.89 1.79
C GLU A 277 21.10 12.49 2.01
N TRP A 278 20.62 12.59 3.27
CA TRP A 278 19.36 13.24 3.61
C TRP A 278 19.38 14.74 3.27
N GLN A 279 20.49 15.44 3.56
CA GLN A 279 20.62 16.85 3.22
C GLN A 279 20.60 17.05 1.70
N GLN A 280 21.41 16.30 0.95
CA GLN A 280 21.45 16.35 -0.51
C GLN A 280 20.07 16.05 -1.14
N LEU A 281 19.38 15.04 -0.60
CA LEU A 281 18.04 14.71 -1.02
C LEU A 281 17.06 15.87 -0.74
N GLY A 282 17.15 16.48 0.45
CA GLY A 282 16.32 17.64 0.83
C GLY A 282 16.51 18.83 -0.10
N GLU A 283 17.76 19.21 -0.38
CA GLU A 283 18.10 20.30 -1.32
C GLU A 283 17.56 20.04 -2.72
N ALA A 284 17.66 18.81 -3.18
CA ALA A 284 17.18 18.39 -4.48
C ALA A 284 15.65 18.34 -4.54
N MET A 285 14.99 17.89 -3.49
CA MET A 285 13.52 17.90 -3.38
C MET A 285 12.96 19.32 -3.34
N GLU A 286 13.66 20.27 -2.72
CA GLU A 286 13.27 21.70 -2.73
C GLU A 286 13.29 22.28 -4.16
N GLN A 287 14.25 21.88 -4.98
CA GLN A 287 14.25 22.25 -6.40
C GLN A 287 13.07 21.64 -7.18
N LEU A 288 12.61 20.45 -6.76
CA LEU A 288 11.45 19.77 -7.34
C LEU A 288 10.11 20.30 -6.83
N LYS A 289 10.06 20.97 -5.68
CA LYS A 289 8.82 21.56 -5.13
C LYS A 289 8.14 22.51 -6.10
N LYS A 290 8.90 23.21 -6.95
CA LYS A 290 8.34 24.05 -8.03
C LYS A 290 7.43 23.29 -9.00
N PHE A 291 7.55 21.96 -9.04
CA PHE A 291 6.73 21.09 -9.88
C PHE A 291 5.70 20.27 -9.06
N SER A 292 5.84 20.22 -7.73
CA SER A 292 4.95 19.45 -6.85
C SER A 292 3.55 20.04 -6.71
N GLU A 293 3.39 21.35 -6.91
CA GLU A 293 2.08 22.03 -6.95
C GLU A 293 1.15 21.49 -8.04
N LEU A 294 1.71 20.78 -9.02
CA LEU A 294 0.99 20.17 -10.14
C LEU A 294 0.87 18.65 -10.03
N TYR A 295 1.17 18.08 -8.84
CA TYR A 295 1.09 16.65 -8.60
C TYR A 295 -0.36 16.19 -8.45
N CYS A 296 -0.76 15.19 -9.25
CA CYS A 296 -2.07 14.58 -9.15
C CYS A 296 -2.01 13.29 -8.32
N THR A 297 -2.71 13.25 -7.19
CA THR A 297 -2.82 12.07 -6.33
C THR A 297 -3.71 10.98 -6.93
N GLY A 298 -4.45 11.29 -8.00
CA GLY A 298 -5.42 10.37 -8.62
C GLY A 298 -6.72 10.21 -7.82
N CYS A 299 -7.01 11.11 -6.88
CA CYS A 299 -8.21 11.06 -6.02
C CYS A 299 -9.53 11.17 -6.79
N LYS A 300 -9.48 11.62 -8.07
CA LYS A 300 -10.63 11.77 -8.99
C LYS A 300 -11.71 12.76 -8.53
N TYR A 301 -11.47 13.62 -7.53
CA TYR A 301 -12.43 14.66 -7.14
C TYR A 301 -12.76 15.66 -8.26
N CYS A 302 -11.89 15.81 -9.24
CA CYS A 302 -12.12 16.59 -10.45
C CYS A 302 -12.91 15.81 -11.54
N GLN A 303 -13.38 14.62 -11.27
CA GLN A 303 -14.14 13.76 -12.18
C GLN A 303 -15.56 13.50 -11.66
N PRO A 304 -16.60 13.49 -12.54
CA PRO A 304 -16.49 13.77 -13.97
C PRO A 304 -16.28 15.25 -14.26
N CYS A 305 -15.34 15.57 -15.18
CA CYS A 305 -15.14 16.95 -15.61
C CYS A 305 -16.29 17.39 -16.54
N PRO A 306 -16.92 18.55 -16.30
CA PRO A 306 -18.00 19.06 -17.17
C PRO A 306 -17.59 19.26 -18.64
N ALA A 307 -16.29 19.48 -18.87
CA ALA A 307 -15.71 19.62 -20.21
C ALA A 307 -15.19 18.27 -20.81
N GLY A 308 -15.46 17.15 -20.16
CA GLY A 308 -15.02 15.83 -20.63
C GLY A 308 -13.50 15.61 -20.55
N ILE A 309 -12.77 16.40 -19.75
CA ILE A 309 -11.30 16.33 -19.65
C ILE A 309 -10.92 15.28 -18.61
N GLU A 310 -10.02 14.36 -18.97
CA GLU A 310 -9.37 13.45 -18.03
C GLU A 310 -8.25 14.15 -17.25
N ILE A 311 -8.63 15.09 -16.36
CA ILE A 311 -7.71 15.95 -15.61
C ILE A 311 -6.58 15.16 -14.94
N PRO A 312 -6.82 14.03 -14.24
CA PRO A 312 -5.75 13.23 -13.63
C PRO A 312 -4.73 12.70 -14.66
N LYS A 313 -5.19 12.32 -15.86
CA LYS A 313 -4.32 11.86 -16.94
C LYS A 313 -3.41 12.98 -17.45
N ILE A 314 -3.95 14.16 -17.64
CA ILE A 314 -3.18 15.34 -18.08
C ILE A 314 -2.11 15.72 -17.06
N PHE A 315 -2.47 15.79 -15.77
CA PHE A 315 -1.48 16.07 -14.71
C PHE A 315 -0.40 14.99 -14.61
N ASN A 316 -0.76 13.73 -14.80
CA ASN A 316 0.21 12.63 -14.84
C ASN A 316 1.17 12.79 -16.03
N MET A 317 0.66 13.08 -17.23
CA MET A 317 1.48 13.32 -18.42
C MET A 317 2.41 14.53 -18.24
N PHE A 318 1.89 15.63 -17.67
CA PHE A 318 2.69 16.80 -17.34
C PHE A 318 3.84 16.45 -16.37
N THR A 319 3.53 15.67 -15.35
CA THR A 319 4.50 15.19 -14.36
C THR A 319 5.54 14.27 -15.00
N TYR A 320 5.13 13.35 -15.87
CA TYR A 320 6.06 12.50 -16.62
C TYR A 320 7.03 13.34 -17.45
N TYR A 321 6.52 14.31 -18.17
CA TYR A 321 7.34 15.14 -19.06
C TYR A 321 8.31 16.06 -18.30
N ASN A 322 7.79 16.84 -17.33
CA ASN A 322 8.54 17.92 -16.71
C ASN A 322 9.34 17.51 -15.48
N VAL A 323 8.82 16.54 -14.71
CA VAL A 323 9.45 16.12 -13.45
C VAL A 323 10.34 14.90 -13.66
N TYR A 324 9.86 13.91 -14.40
CA TYR A 324 10.59 12.65 -14.55
C TYR A 324 11.44 12.57 -15.83
N GLY A 325 11.27 13.50 -16.76
CA GLY A 325 11.94 13.44 -18.06
C GLY A 325 11.51 12.24 -18.92
N LEU A 326 10.41 11.61 -18.58
CA LEU A 326 9.84 10.44 -19.30
C LEU A 326 9.00 10.92 -20.48
N LYS A 327 9.64 11.51 -21.47
CA LYS A 327 8.97 12.15 -22.62
C LYS A 327 8.08 11.17 -23.39
N ASP A 328 8.53 9.93 -23.56
CA ASP A 328 7.80 8.90 -24.28
C ASP A 328 6.53 8.43 -23.57
N HIS A 329 6.43 8.64 -22.23
CA HIS A 329 5.24 8.34 -21.42
C HIS A 329 4.28 9.52 -21.29
N ALA A 330 4.68 10.69 -21.80
CA ALA A 330 3.92 11.94 -21.75
C ALA A 330 3.13 12.21 -23.03
N THR A 331 3.24 11.35 -24.03
CA THR A 331 2.45 11.42 -25.28
C THR A 331 1.20 10.55 -25.16
N PRO A 332 0.06 10.98 -25.76
CA PRO A 332 -1.20 10.24 -25.73
C PRO A 332 -1.10 8.86 -26.37
#